data_738c00fb9ab47b4f17faa65a2c0382ee
#
_entry.id   738c00fb9ab47b4f17faa65a2c0382ee
#
_cell.length_a   1.000
_cell.length_b   1.000
_cell.length_c   1.000
_cell.angle_alpha   90.00
_cell.angle_beta   90.00
_cell.angle_gamma   90.00
#
_symmetry.space_group_name_H-M   'P 1'
#
loop_
_entity.id
_entity.type
_entity.pdbx_description
1 polymer ?
#
loop_
_entity_poly.entity_id
_entity_poly.type
_entity_poly.pdbx_seq_one_letter_code
_entity_poly.pdbx_strand_id
1 'polypeptide(L)'
;MLKIAHLADIHFRGLSRHEEYKKAFEEFFEQCKEIKPDHIMIGGDIVHSKTHGISPELVDILTWWFRSMAEAAPTHVILGNHDGLISNKDRQDAISPIVNAINHPNLHLYKDSGNYKIGKPNSGNVCWNVFSCFDEENWSIVKPQPGYINIALYHG
;
A
#
# COMPACT_ATOMS: atom_id res chain seq x y z
N MET A 1 7.52 16.01 -14.50
CA MET A 1 8.09 15.76 -13.13
C MET A 1 7.25 14.69 -12.50
N LEU A 2 7.82 13.57 -12.00
CA LEU A 2 7.09 12.49 -11.32
C LEU A 2 6.47 13.03 -10.02
N LYS A 3 5.17 12.78 -9.84
CA LYS A 3 4.42 13.17 -8.64
C LYS A 3 3.93 11.91 -7.94
N ILE A 4 4.27 11.74 -6.67
CA ILE A 4 3.84 10.59 -5.85
C ILE A 4 3.14 11.14 -4.61
N ALA A 5 1.89 10.72 -4.39
CA ALA A 5 1.21 10.90 -3.12
C ALA A 5 1.61 9.75 -2.19
N HIS A 6 2.19 10.07 -1.03
CA HIS A 6 2.68 9.07 -0.08
C HIS A 6 1.90 9.14 1.23
N LEU A 7 1.42 7.97 1.67
CA LEU A 7 0.72 7.78 2.93
C LEU A 7 1.32 6.58 3.66
N ALA A 8 1.31 6.62 5.00
CA ALA A 8 1.69 5.51 5.86
C ALA A 8 0.97 5.65 7.21
N ASP A 9 0.99 4.61 8.02
CA ASP A 9 0.53 4.65 9.41
C ASP A 9 -0.90 5.15 9.58
N ILE A 10 -1.81 4.67 8.74
CA ILE A 10 -3.22 5.06 8.75
C ILE A 10 -3.93 4.54 10.01
N HIS A 11 -3.61 3.29 10.40
CA HIS A 11 -4.15 2.63 11.58
C HIS A 11 -5.68 2.65 11.66
N PHE A 12 -6.35 2.24 10.58
CA PHE A 12 -7.81 2.07 10.61
C PHE A 12 -8.24 1.22 11.80
N ARG A 13 -9.17 1.74 12.60
CA ARG A 13 -9.71 1.04 13.77
C ARG A 13 -10.86 0.14 13.35
N GLY A 14 -11.04 -0.98 14.07
CA GLY A 14 -12.02 -1.99 13.72
C GLY A 14 -13.48 -1.49 13.69
N LEU A 15 -13.88 -0.68 14.69
CA LEU A 15 -15.27 -0.28 14.90
C LEU A 15 -15.46 1.21 15.17
N SER A 16 -14.40 2.02 15.13
CA SER A 16 -14.52 3.42 15.54
C SER A 16 -13.83 4.38 14.58
N ARG A 17 -14.30 5.61 14.56
CA ARG A 17 -13.73 6.73 13.79
C ARG A 17 -13.84 6.59 12.27
N HIS A 18 -14.69 5.69 11.76
CA HIS A 18 -14.81 5.45 10.31
C HIS A 18 -15.28 6.70 9.56
N GLU A 19 -16.20 7.48 10.12
CA GLU A 19 -16.64 8.73 9.50
C GLU A 19 -15.54 9.80 9.44
N GLU A 20 -14.67 9.83 10.47
CA GLU A 20 -13.51 10.75 10.48
C GLU A 20 -12.50 10.37 9.39
N TYR A 21 -12.22 9.06 9.23
CA TYR A 21 -11.37 8.56 8.15
C TYR A 21 -11.98 8.89 6.78
N LYS A 22 -13.27 8.61 6.57
CA LYS A 22 -13.95 8.93 5.30
C LYS A 22 -13.80 10.40 4.95
N LYS A 23 -14.12 11.30 5.87
CA LYS A 23 -14.02 12.73 5.66
C LYS A 23 -12.59 13.15 5.27
N ALA A 24 -11.58 12.67 6.02
CA ALA A 24 -10.19 13.01 5.73
C ALA A 24 -9.74 12.50 4.35
N PHE A 25 -10.16 11.29 3.98
CA PHE A 25 -9.80 10.73 2.67
C PHE A 25 -10.61 11.31 1.51
N GLU A 26 -11.85 11.73 1.72
CA GLU A 26 -12.58 12.50 0.72
C GLU A 26 -11.86 13.81 0.37
N GLU A 27 -11.34 14.53 1.37
CA GLU A 27 -10.50 15.71 1.16
C GLU A 27 -9.18 15.36 0.41
N PHE A 28 -8.55 14.23 0.77
CA PHE A 28 -7.37 13.74 0.05
C PHE A 28 -7.69 13.43 -1.43
N PHE A 29 -8.83 12.80 -1.73
CA PHE A 29 -9.21 12.50 -3.11
C PHE A 29 -9.50 13.77 -3.92
N GLU A 30 -10.11 14.80 -3.32
CA GLU A 30 -10.27 16.10 -3.99
C GLU A 30 -8.90 16.73 -4.32
N GLN A 31 -7.94 16.68 -3.40
CA GLN A 31 -6.57 17.12 -3.68
C GLN A 31 -5.92 16.30 -4.80
N CYS A 32 -6.14 14.99 -4.84
CA CYS A 32 -5.63 14.15 -5.94
C CYS A 32 -6.20 14.56 -7.31
N LYS A 33 -7.45 14.99 -7.40
CA LYS A 33 -8.04 15.50 -8.66
C LYS A 33 -7.33 16.76 -9.17
N GLU A 34 -6.89 17.63 -8.25
CA GLU A 34 -6.18 18.85 -8.58
C GLU A 34 -4.71 18.58 -8.95
N ILE A 35 -4.00 17.83 -8.08
CA ILE A 35 -2.56 17.57 -8.19
C ILE A 35 -2.26 16.58 -9.31
N LYS A 36 -3.14 15.61 -9.52
CA LYS A 36 -3.03 14.48 -10.46
C LYS A 36 -1.70 13.74 -10.24
N PRO A 37 -1.55 13.00 -9.12
CA PRO A 37 -0.35 12.22 -8.88
C PRO A 37 -0.22 11.11 -9.94
N ASP A 38 1.01 10.82 -10.34
CA ASP A 38 1.30 9.71 -11.24
C ASP A 38 1.15 8.36 -10.52
N HIS A 39 1.40 8.35 -9.21
CA HIS A 39 1.29 7.19 -8.34
C HIS A 39 0.83 7.60 -6.93
N ILE A 40 0.13 6.68 -6.27
CA ILE A 40 -0.12 6.71 -4.82
C ILE A 40 0.69 5.59 -4.19
N MET A 41 1.43 5.90 -3.11
CA MET A 41 2.21 4.92 -2.36
C MET A 41 1.68 4.82 -0.92
N ILE A 42 1.34 3.60 -0.49
CA ILE A 42 0.87 3.28 0.86
C ILE A 42 1.94 2.47 1.57
N GLY A 43 2.58 3.10 2.54
CA GLY A 43 3.80 2.63 3.21
C GLY A 43 3.60 1.67 4.38
N GLY A 44 2.43 1.02 4.52
CA GLY A 44 2.17 0.05 5.59
C GLY A 44 1.44 0.62 6.80
N ASP A 45 1.19 -0.25 7.78
CA ASP A 45 0.41 0.00 9.00
C ASP A 45 -0.97 0.60 8.70
N ILE A 46 -1.66 -0.09 7.79
CA ILE A 46 -2.98 0.31 7.30
C ILE A 46 -4.03 0.07 8.38
N VAL A 47 -3.96 -1.07 9.09
CA VAL A 47 -4.87 -1.39 10.20
C VAL A 47 -4.20 -1.15 11.54
N HIS A 48 -5.01 -0.78 12.54
CA HIS A 48 -4.49 -0.49 13.88
C HIS A 48 -4.03 -1.75 14.61
N SER A 49 -4.73 -2.85 14.44
CA SER A 49 -4.41 -4.11 15.12
C SER A 49 -5.00 -5.32 14.40
N LYS A 50 -4.13 -6.23 14.05
CA LYS A 50 -4.45 -7.54 13.50
C LYS A 50 -5.00 -8.52 14.55
N THR A 51 -4.78 -8.24 15.83
CA THR A 51 -5.11 -9.16 16.94
C THR A 51 -6.54 -9.06 17.42
N HIS A 52 -7.22 -7.96 17.16
CA HIS A 52 -8.61 -7.73 17.56
C HIS A 52 -9.64 -8.26 16.53
N GLY A 53 -9.19 -8.97 15.51
CA GLY A 53 -10.02 -9.44 14.42
C GLY A 53 -10.37 -8.33 13.42
N ILE A 54 -10.90 -8.74 12.29
CA ILE A 54 -11.37 -7.82 11.24
C ILE A 54 -12.89 -7.81 11.29
N SER A 55 -13.47 -6.66 11.64
CA SER A 55 -14.92 -6.51 11.65
C SER A 55 -15.46 -6.30 10.23
N PRO A 56 -16.74 -6.61 9.97
CA PRO A 56 -17.39 -6.28 8.71
C PRO A 56 -17.26 -4.79 8.33
N GLU A 57 -17.41 -3.90 9.31
CA GLU A 57 -17.29 -2.46 9.11
C GLU A 57 -15.88 -2.05 8.68
N LEU A 58 -14.85 -2.73 9.21
CA LEU A 58 -13.46 -2.50 8.78
C LEU A 58 -13.26 -2.99 7.34
N VAL A 59 -13.83 -4.12 6.96
CA VAL A 59 -13.79 -4.62 5.57
C VAL A 59 -14.46 -3.61 4.62
N ASP A 60 -15.60 -3.06 5.01
CA ASP A 60 -16.34 -2.09 4.19
C ASP A 60 -15.54 -0.80 3.97
N ILE A 61 -14.97 -0.21 5.04
CA ILE A 61 -14.20 1.02 4.91
C ILE A 61 -12.89 0.80 4.12
N LEU A 62 -12.19 -0.33 4.34
CA LEU A 62 -10.98 -0.67 3.59
C LEU A 62 -11.29 -0.92 2.10
N THR A 63 -12.41 -1.58 1.80
CA THR A 63 -12.85 -1.82 0.42
C THR A 63 -13.13 -0.50 -0.29
N TRP A 64 -13.89 0.39 0.34
CA TRP A 64 -14.15 1.73 -0.18
C TRP A 64 -12.85 2.50 -0.41
N TRP A 65 -11.96 2.51 0.59
CA TRP A 65 -10.71 3.26 0.57
C TRP A 65 -9.76 2.79 -0.54
N PHE A 66 -9.50 1.49 -0.63
CA PHE A 66 -8.61 0.94 -1.67
C PHE A 66 -9.16 1.16 -3.08
N ARG A 67 -10.48 1.02 -3.28
CA ARG A 67 -11.09 1.30 -4.58
C ARG A 67 -10.92 2.76 -4.96
N SER A 68 -11.22 3.68 -4.06
CA SER A 68 -11.07 5.12 -4.29
C SER A 68 -9.61 5.51 -4.56
N MET A 69 -8.64 4.89 -3.86
CA MET A 69 -7.21 5.08 -4.14
C MET A 69 -6.86 4.64 -5.57
N ALA A 70 -7.27 3.43 -5.96
CA ALA A 70 -6.98 2.88 -7.27
C ALA A 70 -7.68 3.64 -8.42
N GLU A 71 -8.83 4.24 -8.16
CA GLU A 71 -9.55 5.14 -9.08
C GLU A 71 -8.84 6.50 -9.21
N ALA A 72 -8.24 7.00 -8.13
CA ALA A 72 -7.54 8.28 -8.14
C ALA A 72 -6.19 8.23 -8.89
N ALA A 73 -5.40 7.16 -8.71
CA ALA A 73 -4.15 6.90 -9.43
C ALA A 73 -3.67 5.44 -9.22
N PRO A 74 -2.72 4.94 -10.04
CA PRO A 74 -2.04 3.67 -9.77
C PRO A 74 -1.49 3.64 -8.34
N THR A 75 -2.02 2.71 -7.53
CA THR A 75 -1.79 2.62 -6.10
C THR A 75 -0.91 1.42 -5.76
N HIS A 76 0.16 1.68 -5.02
CA HIS A 76 1.17 0.71 -4.63
C HIS A 76 1.18 0.59 -3.12
N VAL A 77 1.08 -0.64 -2.61
CA VAL A 77 0.90 -0.93 -1.20
C VAL A 77 1.99 -1.87 -0.73
N ILE A 78 2.65 -1.54 0.37
CA ILE A 78 3.43 -2.48 1.17
C ILE A 78 2.74 -2.72 2.51
N LEU A 79 3.08 -3.82 3.18
CA LEU A 79 2.56 -4.13 4.50
C LEU A 79 3.47 -3.58 5.59
N GLY A 80 2.86 -3.11 6.68
CA GLY A 80 3.54 -2.80 7.93
C GLY A 80 3.38 -3.91 8.98
N ASN A 81 4.05 -3.74 10.10
CA ASN A 81 4.04 -4.74 11.17
C ASN A 81 2.69 -4.89 11.87
N HIS A 82 1.78 -3.93 11.75
CA HIS A 82 0.40 -4.03 12.23
C HIS A 82 -0.54 -4.77 11.25
N ASP A 83 -0.18 -4.90 9.99
CA ASP A 83 -1.00 -5.54 8.96
C ASP A 83 -0.87 -7.08 8.97
N GLY A 84 0.23 -7.62 9.49
CA GLY A 84 0.51 -9.05 9.54
C GLY A 84 1.28 -9.47 10.80
N LEU A 85 1.54 -10.77 10.97
CA LEU A 85 2.33 -11.32 12.08
C LEU A 85 3.77 -11.58 11.66
N ILE A 86 4.72 -10.75 12.10
CA ILE A 86 6.14 -10.93 11.82
C ILE A 86 6.66 -12.28 12.35
N SER A 87 6.16 -12.69 13.52
CA SER A 87 6.55 -13.97 14.16
C SER A 87 5.97 -15.22 13.48
N ASN A 88 5.01 -15.07 12.58
CA ASN A 88 4.41 -16.17 11.83
C ASN A 88 4.05 -15.70 10.42
N LYS A 89 5.02 -15.80 9.53
CA LYS A 89 4.94 -15.34 8.12
C LYS A 89 3.94 -16.15 7.29
N ASP A 90 3.65 -17.38 7.67
CA ASP A 90 2.67 -18.25 7.00
C ASP A 90 1.23 -17.86 7.30
N ARG A 91 1.02 -17.07 8.38
CA ARG A 91 -0.31 -16.57 8.70
C ARG A 91 -0.71 -15.46 7.77
N GLN A 92 -1.95 -15.53 7.28
CA GLN A 92 -2.52 -14.50 6.43
C GLN A 92 -2.52 -13.12 7.10
N ASP A 93 -2.08 -12.09 6.38
CA ASP A 93 -2.21 -10.70 6.78
C ASP A 93 -3.65 -10.19 6.62
N ALA A 94 -3.93 -9.03 7.21
CA ALA A 94 -5.26 -8.42 7.20
C ALA A 94 -5.64 -7.80 5.84
N ILE A 95 -4.68 -7.47 4.99
CA ILE A 95 -4.86 -6.63 3.80
C ILE A 95 -5.03 -7.46 2.53
N SER A 96 -4.23 -8.53 2.37
CA SER A 96 -4.22 -9.35 1.15
C SER A 96 -5.60 -9.86 0.72
N PRO A 97 -6.47 -10.38 1.64
CA PRO A 97 -7.79 -10.86 1.24
C PRO A 97 -8.66 -9.77 0.63
N ILE A 98 -8.58 -8.55 1.16
CA ILE A 98 -9.39 -7.41 0.72
C ILE A 98 -8.90 -6.94 -0.65
N VAL A 99 -7.59 -6.72 -0.80
CA VAL A 99 -6.99 -6.29 -2.07
C VAL A 99 -7.26 -7.32 -3.18
N ASN A 100 -7.10 -8.61 -2.89
CA ASN A 100 -7.38 -9.68 -3.85
C ASN A 100 -8.86 -9.74 -4.24
N ALA A 101 -9.78 -9.53 -3.30
CA ALA A 101 -11.21 -9.51 -3.58
C ALA A 101 -11.62 -8.29 -4.43
N ILE A 102 -10.98 -7.14 -4.23
CA ILE A 102 -11.20 -5.93 -5.03
C ILE A 102 -10.75 -6.16 -6.48
N ASN A 103 -9.60 -6.80 -6.68
CA ASN A 103 -9.03 -7.15 -7.98
C ASN A 103 -9.02 -5.98 -8.99
N HIS A 104 -8.56 -4.80 -8.55
CA HIS A 104 -8.53 -3.61 -9.41
C HIS A 104 -7.18 -3.52 -10.15
N PRO A 105 -7.16 -3.20 -11.47
CA PRO A 105 -5.92 -3.18 -12.28
C PRO A 105 -4.89 -2.14 -11.82
N ASN A 106 -5.33 -1.09 -11.14
CA ASN A 106 -4.47 -0.04 -10.59
C ASN A 106 -4.11 -0.25 -9.11
N LEU A 107 -4.46 -1.38 -8.49
CA LEU A 107 -4.15 -1.67 -7.09
C LEU A 107 -3.13 -2.80 -7.02
N HIS A 108 -1.93 -2.48 -6.53
CA HIS A 108 -0.79 -3.38 -6.46
C HIS A 108 -0.34 -3.57 -5.02
N LEU A 109 -0.35 -4.80 -4.53
CA LEU A 109 0.16 -5.16 -3.20
C LEU A 109 1.48 -5.91 -3.34
N TYR A 110 2.51 -5.41 -2.68
CA TYR A 110 3.85 -5.99 -2.65
C TYR A 110 4.14 -6.55 -1.26
N LYS A 111 3.97 -7.85 -1.11
CA LYS A 111 4.18 -8.55 0.18
C LYS A 111 5.63 -8.94 0.40
N ASP A 112 6.30 -9.33 -0.69
CA ASP A 112 7.65 -9.88 -0.63
C ASP A 112 8.67 -8.83 -1.02
N SER A 113 9.90 -8.99 -0.53
CA SER A 113 11.03 -8.18 -0.97
C SER A 113 11.34 -8.42 -2.45
N GLY A 114 11.60 -7.35 -3.19
CA GLY A 114 11.84 -7.48 -4.61
C GLY A 114 11.89 -6.15 -5.36
N ASN A 115 12.09 -6.27 -6.67
CA ASN A 115 12.12 -5.14 -7.60
C ASN A 115 10.88 -5.17 -8.48
N TYR A 116 9.92 -4.28 -8.23
CA TYR A 116 8.65 -4.20 -8.95
C TYR A 116 8.68 -3.07 -9.97
N LYS A 117 8.85 -3.43 -11.23
CA LYS A 117 9.05 -2.50 -12.35
C LYS A 117 7.71 -2.08 -12.95
N ILE A 118 7.50 -0.78 -13.07
CA ILE A 118 6.34 -0.19 -13.73
C ILE A 118 6.82 0.47 -15.03
N GLY A 119 6.32 -0.03 -16.17
CA GLY A 119 6.68 0.45 -17.49
C GLY A 119 8.02 -0.09 -18.00
N LYS A 120 8.64 0.62 -18.96
CA LYS A 120 9.88 0.21 -19.63
C LYS A 120 11.09 1.00 -19.11
N PRO A 121 12.31 0.45 -19.15
CA PRO A 121 13.51 1.18 -18.77
C PRO A 121 13.75 2.38 -19.71
N ASN A 122 14.48 3.37 -19.19
CA ASN A 122 14.84 4.62 -19.92
C ASN A 122 13.66 5.49 -20.39
N SER A 123 12.48 5.30 -19.79
CA SER A 123 11.26 6.05 -20.11
C SER A 123 10.73 6.89 -18.95
N GLY A 124 11.55 7.15 -17.92
CA GLY A 124 11.13 7.85 -16.69
C GLY A 124 10.21 7.03 -15.78
N ASN A 125 10.11 5.74 -16.03
CA ASN A 125 9.28 4.81 -15.26
C ASN A 125 9.92 4.42 -13.93
N VAL A 126 9.11 3.94 -12.99
CA VAL A 126 9.50 3.67 -11.61
C VAL A 126 9.81 2.18 -11.42
N CYS A 127 10.81 1.90 -10.59
CA CYS A 127 10.98 0.60 -9.95
C CYS A 127 10.82 0.76 -8.43
N TRP A 128 9.82 0.10 -7.88
CA TRP A 128 9.60 0.00 -6.44
C TRP A 128 10.50 -1.11 -5.90
N ASN A 129 11.52 -0.72 -5.15
CA ASN A 129 12.47 -1.63 -4.50
C ASN A 129 11.96 -1.90 -3.09
N VAL A 130 11.22 -2.98 -2.91
CA VAL A 130 10.54 -3.31 -1.66
C VAL A 130 11.45 -4.11 -0.76
N PHE A 131 11.58 -3.66 0.49
CA PHE A 131 12.23 -4.35 1.59
C PHE A 131 11.15 -4.72 2.61
N SER A 132 10.56 -5.89 2.44
CA SER A 132 9.46 -6.34 3.30
C SER A 132 9.96 -6.68 4.71
N CYS A 133 9.26 -6.20 5.74
CA CYS A 133 9.53 -6.58 7.12
C CYS A 133 9.14 -8.04 7.44
N PHE A 134 8.51 -8.74 6.50
CA PHE A 134 8.13 -10.13 6.63
C PHE A 134 9.13 -11.12 6.02
N ASP A 135 10.13 -10.64 5.27
CA ASP A 135 11.12 -11.50 4.60
C ASP A 135 12.51 -10.87 4.53
N GLU A 136 13.02 -10.36 5.65
CA GLU A 136 14.32 -9.69 5.75
C GLU A 136 15.50 -10.50 5.17
N GLU A 137 15.41 -11.83 5.21
CA GLU A 137 16.35 -12.74 4.59
C GLU A 137 16.52 -12.51 3.07
N ASN A 138 15.52 -11.94 2.41
CA ASN A 138 15.53 -11.66 0.98
C ASN A 138 15.95 -10.22 0.63
N TRP A 139 16.24 -9.35 1.59
CA TRP A 139 16.64 -7.97 1.31
C TRP A 139 17.89 -7.87 0.42
N SER A 140 18.79 -8.85 0.52
CA SER A 140 20.02 -8.88 -0.27
C SER A 140 19.80 -8.99 -1.79
N ILE A 141 18.63 -9.48 -2.23
CA ILE A 141 18.29 -9.59 -3.65
C ILE A 141 17.80 -8.26 -4.24
N VAL A 142 17.34 -7.34 -3.39
CA VAL A 142 16.80 -6.04 -3.84
C VAL A 142 17.96 -5.14 -4.26
N LYS A 143 18.00 -4.80 -5.54
CA LYS A 143 19.06 -3.97 -6.14
C LYS A 143 18.45 -2.89 -7.03
N PRO A 144 19.03 -1.71 -7.09
CA PRO A 144 18.59 -0.69 -8.06
C PRO A 144 18.59 -1.24 -9.48
N GLN A 145 17.54 -0.96 -10.22
CA GLN A 145 17.35 -1.43 -11.58
C GLN A 145 17.77 -0.35 -12.59
N PRO A 146 18.73 -0.65 -13.48
CA PRO A 146 19.18 0.31 -14.50
C PRO A 146 18.03 0.80 -15.39
N GLY A 147 18.02 2.09 -15.71
CA GLY A 147 17.03 2.69 -16.59
C GLY A 147 15.70 3.04 -15.94
N TYR A 148 15.55 2.81 -14.62
CA TYR A 148 14.36 3.18 -13.85
C TYR A 148 14.66 4.26 -12.81
N ILE A 149 13.63 5.01 -12.44
CA ILE A 149 13.64 5.80 -11.21
C ILE A 149 13.43 4.81 -10.07
N ASN A 150 14.49 4.55 -9.28
CA ASN A 150 14.45 3.58 -8.20
C ASN A 150 13.98 4.24 -6.90
N ILE A 151 12.93 3.69 -6.31
CA ILE A 151 12.38 4.15 -5.04
C ILE A 151 12.39 2.98 -4.06
N ALA A 152 13.12 3.13 -2.97
CA ALA A 152 13.19 2.13 -1.90
C ALA A 152 11.98 2.28 -0.97
N LEU A 153 11.33 1.16 -0.68
CA LEU A 153 10.17 1.06 0.19
C LEU A 153 10.47 0.11 1.34
N TYR A 154 10.32 0.62 2.54
CA TYR A 154 10.49 -0.12 3.80
C TYR A 154 9.52 0.42 4.84
N HIS A 155 9.00 -0.48 5.69
CA HIS A 155 8.23 -0.12 6.88
C HIS A 155 8.82 -0.82 8.10
N GLY A 156 9.19 -0.02 9.15
CA GLY A 156 9.75 -0.52 10.41
C GLY A 156 10.10 0.60 11.36
#